data_917831033a154b551066d6c99daea960
#
_entry.id   917831033a154b551066d6c99daea960
#
_cell.length_a   1.000
_cell.length_b   1.000
_cell.length_c   1.000
_cell.angle_alpha   90.00
_cell.angle_beta   90.00
_cell.angle_gamma   90.00
#
_symmetry.space_group_name_H-M   'P 1'
#
loop_
_entity.id
_entity.type
_entity.pdbx_description
1 polymer ?
#
loop_
_entity_poly.entity_id
_entity_poly.type
_entity_poly.pdbx_seq_one_letter_code
_entity_poly.pdbx_strand_id
1 'polypeptide(L)'
;MYDTGSTTFMLICTMLVFLMTPGLAFFYGGLSRRKNVINTMLMCFGAIGLVGVLWIVAGWSLAYGGDGSSPFIGGLDQLLCMPVLNQVLHAAEGNAADGVVYPQIINIAFQMAFAMITAAIVTGSLAGRVKFGAMAAFLGIWLLVVYAPLAHMVWGGEGSFISDIIGALDFAGGDVVHISSGLTGLILCLMLGRRRGFGMVSYRPHNVPFVALGAGLLWFGWFGFNGGSEFKADAVAALAILNTVTASAAGMVSWLAVERVHTGRPTLVGASTGLVAGLVVVTPGAGFVEPWAALVMGLIVSPVCYLAISHLKTKFGYDDALDAFGCHGIGGILGGVLTGLFCVPELSWTGKGGLFYTGDVSLLISQILGIVVTVAIVLVLDLVIATVVKALFHGSLRVDEADEALGLDASQHGESAYPSFSGLD
;
A
#
# COMPACT_ATOMS: atom_id res chain seq x y z
N MET A 1 -3.16 13.11 30.58
CA MET A 1 -3.69 14.18 29.69
C MET A 1 -3.05 13.96 28.33
N TYR A 2 -3.83 14.01 27.25
CA TYR A 2 -3.26 13.87 25.90
C TYR A 2 -2.30 15.03 25.59
N ASP A 3 -1.21 14.70 24.86
CA ASP A 3 -0.28 15.70 24.34
C ASP A 3 -0.89 16.41 23.13
N THR A 4 -0.99 17.74 23.19
CA THR A 4 -1.59 18.54 22.11
C THR A 4 -0.73 18.52 20.83
N GLY A 5 0.60 18.44 20.98
CA GLY A 5 1.53 18.33 19.86
C GLY A 5 1.32 17.05 19.07
N SER A 6 1.35 15.89 19.74
CA SER A 6 1.13 14.58 19.13
C SER A 6 -0.30 14.44 18.59
N THR A 7 -1.32 14.98 19.28
CA THR A 7 -2.70 15.01 18.79
C THR A 7 -2.81 15.77 17.46
N THR A 8 -2.24 16.97 17.39
CA THR A 8 -2.24 17.79 16.16
C THR A 8 -1.45 17.11 15.05
N PHE A 9 -0.29 16.55 15.37
CA PHE A 9 0.53 15.82 14.42
C PHE A 9 -0.22 14.63 13.80
N MET A 10 -0.87 13.81 14.63
CA MET A 10 -1.62 12.64 14.15
C MET A 10 -2.87 13.01 13.35
N LEU A 11 -3.55 14.12 13.68
CA LEU A 11 -4.64 14.64 12.84
C LEU A 11 -4.14 15.05 11.46
N ILE A 12 -3.02 15.75 11.38
CA ILE A 12 -2.39 16.14 10.09
C ILE A 12 -1.95 14.89 9.33
N CYS A 13 -1.26 13.94 9.97
CA CYS A 13 -0.83 12.69 9.35
C CYS A 13 -2.02 11.89 8.80
N THR A 14 -3.14 11.82 9.52
CA THR A 14 -4.37 11.17 9.06
C THR A 14 -4.88 11.79 7.75
N MET A 15 -4.94 13.13 7.67
CA MET A 15 -5.35 13.85 6.46
C MET A 15 -4.38 13.63 5.30
N LEU A 16 -3.08 13.59 5.57
CA LEU A 16 -2.05 13.33 4.57
C LEU A 16 -2.15 11.92 4.00
N VAL A 17 -2.35 10.90 4.83
CA VAL A 17 -2.54 9.52 4.36
C VAL A 17 -3.84 9.37 3.57
N PHE A 18 -4.94 10.00 4.02
CA PHE A 18 -6.19 10.00 3.26
C PHE A 18 -6.01 10.58 1.85
N LEU A 19 -5.22 11.65 1.71
CA LEU A 19 -4.92 12.27 0.41
C LEU A 19 -4.21 11.31 -0.57
N MET A 20 -3.50 10.29 -0.06
CA MET A 20 -2.77 9.37 -0.92
C MET A 20 -3.67 8.56 -1.85
N THR A 21 -4.87 8.17 -1.42
CA THR A 21 -5.76 7.37 -2.28
C THR A 21 -6.30 8.17 -3.47
N PRO A 22 -6.80 9.42 -3.33
CA PRO A 22 -7.04 10.30 -4.47
C PRO A 22 -5.79 10.55 -5.32
N GLY A 23 -4.61 10.72 -4.68
CA GLY A 23 -3.33 10.84 -5.39
C GLY A 23 -3.02 9.63 -6.27
N LEU A 24 -3.25 8.42 -5.74
CA LEU A 24 -3.11 7.17 -6.50
C LEU A 24 -4.10 7.09 -7.66
N ALA A 25 -5.32 7.58 -7.49
CA ALA A 25 -6.29 7.64 -8.57
C ALA A 25 -5.79 8.49 -9.75
N PHE A 26 -5.13 9.62 -9.50
CA PHE A 26 -4.48 10.42 -10.55
C PHE A 26 -3.27 9.71 -11.15
N PHE A 27 -2.42 9.08 -10.33
CA PHE A 27 -1.25 8.34 -10.79
C PHE A 27 -1.66 7.20 -11.72
N TYR A 28 -2.56 6.33 -11.29
CA TYR A 28 -3.08 5.20 -12.07
C TYR A 28 -3.93 5.66 -13.25
N GLY A 29 -4.78 6.65 -13.04
CA GLY A 29 -5.59 7.26 -14.09
C GLY A 29 -4.70 7.78 -15.23
N GLY A 30 -3.63 8.51 -14.91
CA GLY A 30 -2.66 9.02 -15.89
C GLY A 30 -1.91 7.94 -16.65
N LEU A 31 -1.55 6.82 -15.97
CA LEU A 31 -0.89 5.65 -16.56
C LEU A 31 -1.83 4.81 -17.44
N SER A 32 -3.15 4.84 -17.18
CA SER A 32 -4.13 4.02 -17.88
C SER A 32 -4.31 4.46 -19.34
N ARG A 33 -5.04 3.64 -20.13
CA ARG A 33 -5.47 4.04 -21.46
C ARG A 33 -6.60 5.07 -21.38
N ARG A 34 -6.67 5.98 -22.36
CA ARG A 34 -7.68 7.04 -22.47
C ARG A 34 -9.13 6.57 -22.28
N LYS A 35 -9.45 5.35 -22.66
CA LYS A 35 -10.78 4.76 -22.61
C LYS A 35 -11.08 3.98 -21.30
N ASN A 36 -10.14 4.01 -20.33
CA ASN A 36 -10.23 3.31 -19.05
C ASN A 36 -9.87 4.23 -17.87
N VAL A 37 -9.85 5.55 -18.08
CA VAL A 37 -9.42 6.54 -17.08
C VAL A 37 -10.42 6.60 -15.93
N ILE A 38 -11.72 6.79 -16.28
CA ILE A 38 -12.81 6.87 -15.31
C ILE A 38 -12.88 5.57 -14.51
N ASN A 39 -12.87 4.42 -15.18
CA ASN A 39 -12.88 3.12 -14.52
C ASN A 39 -11.71 2.96 -13.55
N THR A 40 -10.49 3.32 -13.98
CA THR A 40 -9.30 3.19 -13.15
C THR A 40 -9.36 4.12 -11.93
N MET A 41 -9.78 5.37 -12.11
CA MET A 41 -9.93 6.31 -11.00
C MET A 41 -11.07 5.88 -10.06
N LEU A 42 -12.21 5.43 -10.62
CA LEU A 42 -13.35 4.99 -9.84
C LEU A 42 -13.05 3.72 -9.01
N MET A 43 -12.17 2.84 -9.48
CA MET A 43 -11.70 1.72 -8.67
C MET A 43 -10.99 2.19 -7.39
N CYS A 44 -10.16 3.24 -7.46
CA CYS A 44 -9.51 3.83 -6.29
C CYS A 44 -10.52 4.55 -5.38
N PHE A 45 -11.41 5.36 -5.93
CA PHE A 45 -12.47 6.04 -5.14
C PHE A 45 -13.47 5.05 -4.56
N GLY A 46 -13.80 3.99 -5.31
CA GLY A 46 -14.64 2.88 -4.83
C GLY A 46 -14.01 2.15 -3.64
N ALA A 47 -12.68 1.98 -3.66
CA ALA A 47 -11.96 1.44 -2.51
C ALA A 47 -12.09 2.34 -1.27
N ILE A 48 -12.01 3.67 -1.40
CA ILE A 48 -12.24 4.60 -0.28
C ILE A 48 -13.62 4.36 0.34
N GLY A 49 -14.68 4.37 -0.48
CA GLY A 49 -16.05 4.21 0.02
C GLY A 49 -16.29 2.84 0.66
N LEU A 50 -15.88 1.77 -0.02
CA LEU A 50 -16.06 0.40 0.45
C LEU A 50 -15.29 0.13 1.75
N VAL A 51 -13.99 0.46 1.76
CA VAL A 51 -13.12 0.25 2.92
C VAL A 51 -13.57 1.11 4.09
N GLY A 52 -13.93 2.39 3.86
CA GLY A 52 -14.39 3.27 4.92
C GLY A 52 -15.61 2.73 5.66
N VAL A 53 -16.59 2.20 4.93
CA VAL A 53 -17.77 1.58 5.55
C VAL A 53 -17.39 0.29 6.29
N LEU A 54 -16.69 -0.63 5.64
CA LEU A 54 -16.36 -1.93 6.24
C LEU A 54 -15.36 -1.82 7.39
N TRP A 55 -14.48 -0.80 7.38
CA TRP A 55 -13.56 -0.54 8.47
C TRP A 55 -14.30 -0.19 9.76
N ILE A 56 -15.30 0.68 9.69
CA ILE A 56 -16.16 1.01 10.85
C ILE A 56 -17.00 -0.20 11.27
N VAL A 57 -17.54 -0.96 10.31
CA VAL A 57 -18.41 -2.11 10.64
C VAL A 57 -17.66 -3.18 11.42
N ALA A 58 -16.48 -3.59 10.94
CA ALA A 58 -15.74 -4.70 11.53
C ALA A 58 -14.21 -4.59 11.37
N GLY A 59 -13.70 -3.94 10.33
CA GLY A 59 -12.27 -3.94 9.99
C GLY A 59 -11.39 -3.46 11.14
N TRP A 60 -11.77 -2.36 11.81
CA TRP A 60 -11.07 -1.87 12.99
C TRP A 60 -11.01 -2.92 14.11
N SER A 61 -12.14 -3.53 14.42
CA SER A 61 -12.23 -4.53 15.49
C SER A 61 -11.38 -5.76 15.20
N LEU A 62 -11.40 -6.25 13.96
CA LEU A 62 -10.60 -7.40 13.53
C LEU A 62 -9.09 -7.12 13.48
N ALA A 63 -8.69 -5.85 13.33
CA ALA A 63 -7.29 -5.46 13.34
C ALA A 63 -6.78 -5.13 14.76
N TYR A 64 -7.58 -4.45 15.58
CA TYR A 64 -7.11 -3.83 16.83
C TYR A 64 -8.00 -4.07 18.05
N GLY A 65 -9.07 -4.87 17.91
CA GLY A 65 -9.92 -5.30 19.03
C GLY A 65 -9.37 -6.52 19.76
N GLY A 66 -10.03 -6.88 20.85
CA GLY A 66 -9.71 -8.02 21.65
C GLY A 66 -8.78 -7.72 22.83
N ASP A 67 -8.44 -8.78 23.55
CA ASP A 67 -7.63 -8.76 24.76
C ASP A 67 -6.18 -9.24 24.54
N GLY A 68 -5.76 -9.34 23.27
CA GLY A 68 -4.44 -9.86 22.90
C GLY A 68 -4.30 -11.39 22.98
N SER A 69 -5.40 -12.12 23.19
CA SER A 69 -5.35 -13.59 23.31
C SER A 69 -5.12 -14.32 21.98
N SER A 70 -5.44 -13.68 20.85
CA SER A 70 -5.21 -14.24 19.51
C SER A 70 -4.00 -13.58 18.85
N PRO A 71 -3.00 -14.37 18.39
CA PRO A 71 -1.86 -13.81 17.66
C PRO A 71 -2.17 -13.47 16.18
N PHE A 72 -3.35 -13.84 15.66
CA PHE A 72 -3.65 -13.79 14.24
C PHE A 72 -4.73 -12.78 13.86
N ILE A 73 -5.64 -12.45 14.76
CA ILE A 73 -6.79 -11.60 14.47
C ILE A 73 -7.31 -10.96 15.75
N GLY A 74 -7.76 -9.72 15.67
CA GLY A 74 -8.40 -9.01 16.76
C GLY A 74 -9.78 -9.54 17.12
N GLY A 75 -10.33 -9.07 18.25
CA GLY A 75 -11.65 -9.45 18.75
C GLY A 75 -12.81 -8.76 18.03
N LEU A 76 -14.03 -9.01 18.51
CA LEU A 76 -15.27 -8.40 18.00
C LEU A 76 -15.85 -7.36 18.98
N ASP A 77 -15.12 -7.00 20.02
CA ASP A 77 -15.52 -6.08 21.08
C ASP A 77 -15.62 -4.63 20.63
N GLN A 78 -14.96 -4.26 19.51
CA GLN A 78 -14.96 -2.93 18.94
C GLN A 78 -15.75 -2.83 17.62
N LEU A 79 -16.68 -3.76 17.37
CA LEU A 79 -17.57 -3.68 16.21
C LEU A 79 -18.31 -2.35 16.18
N LEU A 80 -18.50 -1.80 14.97
CA LEU A 80 -19.13 -0.50 14.74
C LEU A 80 -18.43 0.66 15.46
N CYS A 81 -17.19 0.45 15.95
CA CYS A 81 -16.44 1.42 16.77
C CYS A 81 -17.25 1.93 17.98
N MET A 82 -18.19 1.15 18.51
CA MET A 82 -19.10 1.59 19.58
C MET A 82 -18.42 2.08 20.87
N PRO A 83 -17.28 1.49 21.33
CA PRO A 83 -16.61 1.97 22.55
C PRO A 83 -15.98 3.37 22.41
N VAL A 84 -15.80 3.87 21.19
CA VAL A 84 -15.11 5.15 20.90
C VAL A 84 -15.83 6.36 21.50
N LEU A 85 -17.17 6.33 21.59
CA LEU A 85 -17.93 7.44 22.16
C LEU A 85 -17.51 7.71 23.63
N ASN A 86 -17.29 6.64 24.41
CA ASN A 86 -16.83 6.79 25.79
C ASN A 86 -15.47 7.49 25.88
N GLN A 87 -14.56 7.20 24.95
CA GLN A 87 -13.25 7.86 24.90
C GLN A 87 -13.38 9.36 24.57
N VAL A 88 -14.29 9.75 23.70
CA VAL A 88 -14.55 11.16 23.37
C VAL A 88 -15.17 11.89 24.54
N LEU A 89 -16.21 11.31 25.18
CA LEU A 89 -16.91 11.93 26.29
C LEU A 89 -16.03 12.07 27.54
N HIS A 90 -15.13 11.15 27.78
CA HIS A 90 -14.23 11.12 28.94
C HIS A 90 -12.78 11.54 28.63
N ALA A 91 -12.54 12.06 27.43
CA ALA A 91 -11.19 12.51 27.01
C ALA A 91 -10.59 13.58 27.95
N ALA A 92 -11.44 14.41 28.57
CA ALA A 92 -11.02 15.43 29.53
C ALA A 92 -10.62 14.84 30.89
N GLU A 93 -11.01 13.61 31.22
CA GLU A 93 -10.72 12.96 32.50
C GLU A 93 -9.34 12.28 32.54
N GLY A 94 -8.58 12.35 31.44
CA GLY A 94 -7.16 12.02 31.44
C GLY A 94 -6.84 10.53 31.51
N ASN A 95 -7.73 9.66 31.07
CA ASN A 95 -7.44 8.24 30.88
C ASN A 95 -6.62 8.03 29.58
N ALA A 96 -5.39 8.58 29.54
CA ALA A 96 -4.36 8.01 28.73
C ALA A 96 -4.04 6.63 29.34
N ALA A 97 -4.55 5.56 28.78
CA ALA A 97 -4.02 4.24 29.04
C ALA A 97 -2.50 4.28 28.79
N ASP A 98 -1.75 3.47 29.50
CA ASP A 98 -0.30 3.51 29.55
C ASP A 98 0.35 3.76 28.18
N GLY A 99 0.99 4.91 28.04
CA GLY A 99 1.76 5.27 26.83
C GLY A 99 0.99 5.94 25.68
N VAL A 100 -0.34 5.98 25.68
CA VAL A 100 -1.12 6.63 24.60
C VAL A 100 -1.16 8.15 24.81
N VAL A 101 -0.55 8.88 23.88
CA VAL A 101 -0.39 10.34 23.98
C VAL A 101 -1.47 11.14 23.24
N TYR A 102 -2.36 10.51 22.47
CA TYR A 102 -3.45 11.14 21.72
C TYR A 102 -4.73 10.28 21.73
N PRO A 103 -5.92 10.85 21.40
CA PRO A 103 -7.18 10.10 21.39
C PRO A 103 -7.18 8.94 20.38
N GLN A 104 -7.55 7.74 20.80
CA GLN A 104 -7.58 6.54 19.94
C GLN A 104 -8.46 6.68 18.69
N ILE A 105 -9.50 7.53 18.74
CA ILE A 105 -10.36 7.82 17.58
C ILE A 105 -9.53 8.31 16.37
N ILE A 106 -8.43 8.99 16.60
CA ILE A 106 -7.51 9.44 15.53
C ILE A 106 -6.82 8.23 14.92
N ASN A 107 -6.44 7.23 15.74
CA ASN A 107 -5.82 6.00 15.23
C ASN A 107 -6.80 5.20 14.37
N ILE A 108 -8.09 5.14 14.74
CA ILE A 108 -9.12 4.50 13.89
C ILE A 108 -9.16 5.14 12.51
N ALA A 109 -9.15 6.47 12.43
CA ALA A 109 -9.18 7.20 11.17
C ALA A 109 -7.84 7.08 10.38
N PHE A 110 -6.70 7.09 11.08
CA PHE A 110 -5.38 6.93 10.51
C PHE A 110 -5.23 5.55 9.85
N GLN A 111 -5.54 4.49 10.57
CA GLN A 111 -5.47 3.12 10.08
C GLN A 111 -6.53 2.82 9.02
N MET A 112 -7.71 3.48 9.07
CA MET A 112 -8.68 3.44 7.97
C MET A 112 -8.07 3.95 6.67
N ALA A 113 -7.34 5.06 6.71
CA ALA A 113 -6.68 5.62 5.53
C ALA A 113 -5.59 4.68 4.97
N PHE A 114 -4.87 3.95 5.83
CA PHE A 114 -3.95 2.88 5.43
C PHE A 114 -4.66 1.73 4.71
N ALA A 115 -5.78 1.27 5.25
CA ALA A 115 -6.59 0.23 4.61
C ALA A 115 -7.13 0.68 3.24
N MET A 116 -7.56 1.94 3.12
CA MET A 116 -8.06 2.53 1.87
C MET A 116 -6.99 2.54 0.79
N ILE A 117 -5.80 3.05 1.08
CA ILE A 117 -4.72 3.12 0.10
C ILE A 117 -4.23 1.71 -0.28
N THR A 118 -4.16 0.78 0.67
CA THR A 118 -3.73 -0.59 0.42
C THR A 118 -4.66 -1.31 -0.55
N ALA A 119 -5.98 -1.23 -0.33
CA ALA A 119 -6.98 -1.78 -1.24
C ALA A 119 -6.93 -1.12 -2.62
N ALA A 120 -6.69 0.20 -2.68
CA ALA A 120 -6.58 0.91 -3.94
C ALA A 120 -5.34 0.50 -4.75
N ILE A 121 -4.20 0.19 -4.13
CA ILE A 121 -2.98 -0.28 -4.81
C ILE A 121 -3.27 -1.53 -5.65
N VAL A 122 -4.06 -2.48 -5.13
CA VAL A 122 -4.43 -3.72 -5.84
C VAL A 122 -5.03 -3.43 -7.22
N THR A 123 -5.82 -2.36 -7.34
CA THR A 123 -6.56 -2.02 -8.56
C THR A 123 -5.65 -1.74 -9.76
N GLY A 124 -4.41 -1.31 -9.51
CA GLY A 124 -3.42 -1.04 -10.55
C GLY A 124 -3.10 -2.24 -11.43
N SER A 125 -2.99 -3.43 -10.83
CA SER A 125 -2.72 -4.67 -11.58
C SER A 125 -3.92 -5.12 -12.44
N LEU A 126 -5.14 -4.68 -12.12
CA LEU A 126 -6.39 -5.13 -12.71
C LEU A 126 -6.89 -4.23 -13.84
N ALA A 127 -6.32 -3.04 -13.98
CA ALA A 127 -6.80 -1.98 -14.84
C ALA A 127 -7.08 -2.44 -16.28
N GLY A 128 -8.23 -2.03 -16.79
CA GLY A 128 -8.65 -2.19 -18.19
C GLY A 128 -9.24 -3.53 -18.56
N ARG A 129 -9.54 -4.46 -17.59
CA ARG A 129 -10.16 -5.76 -17.89
C ARG A 129 -11.00 -6.39 -16.76
N VAL A 130 -10.97 -5.87 -15.56
CA VAL A 130 -11.74 -6.42 -14.43
C VAL A 130 -13.17 -5.89 -14.43
N LYS A 131 -14.15 -6.71 -14.06
CA LYS A 131 -15.51 -6.28 -13.76
C LYS A 131 -15.48 -5.46 -12.46
N PHE A 132 -16.02 -4.24 -12.48
CA PHE A 132 -16.01 -3.35 -11.32
C PHE A 132 -16.65 -3.99 -10.07
N GLY A 133 -17.83 -4.62 -10.23
CA GLY A 133 -18.51 -5.30 -9.14
C GLY A 133 -17.72 -6.50 -8.57
N ALA A 134 -17.01 -7.25 -9.41
CA ALA A 134 -16.17 -8.37 -8.97
C ALA A 134 -14.96 -7.88 -8.16
N MET A 135 -14.33 -6.79 -8.60
CA MET A 135 -13.26 -6.14 -7.86
C MET A 135 -13.73 -5.63 -6.50
N ALA A 136 -14.89 -4.95 -6.45
CA ALA A 136 -15.46 -4.45 -5.21
C ALA A 136 -15.82 -5.57 -4.23
N ALA A 137 -16.43 -6.66 -4.71
CA ALA A 137 -16.74 -7.85 -3.88
C ALA A 137 -15.45 -8.50 -3.35
N PHE A 138 -14.41 -8.62 -4.18
CA PHE A 138 -13.12 -9.15 -3.76
C PHE A 138 -12.49 -8.29 -2.67
N LEU A 139 -12.36 -6.97 -2.90
CA LEU A 139 -11.74 -6.05 -1.96
C LEU A 139 -12.48 -5.97 -0.62
N GLY A 140 -13.83 -6.08 -0.64
CA GLY A 140 -14.62 -6.10 0.59
C GLY A 140 -14.34 -7.32 1.46
N ILE A 141 -14.27 -8.51 0.87
CA ILE A 141 -13.90 -9.74 1.58
C ILE A 141 -12.42 -9.70 1.99
N TRP A 142 -11.55 -9.28 1.09
CA TRP A 142 -10.11 -9.16 1.30
C TRP A 142 -9.75 -8.26 2.48
N LEU A 143 -10.44 -7.12 2.62
CA LEU A 143 -10.22 -6.21 3.76
C LEU A 143 -10.41 -6.92 5.09
N LEU A 144 -11.48 -7.71 5.23
CA LEU A 144 -11.84 -8.36 6.50
C LEU A 144 -11.08 -9.66 6.77
N VAL A 145 -10.70 -10.38 5.70
CA VAL A 145 -10.12 -11.74 5.80
C VAL A 145 -8.59 -11.73 5.63
N VAL A 146 -8.04 -10.76 4.89
CA VAL A 146 -6.59 -10.68 4.64
C VAL A 146 -6.00 -9.46 5.34
N TYR A 147 -6.46 -8.25 4.99
CA TYR A 147 -5.82 -7.02 5.47
C TYR A 147 -5.94 -6.83 6.97
N ALA A 148 -7.14 -6.91 7.54
CA ALA A 148 -7.33 -6.68 8.98
C ALA A 148 -6.61 -7.71 9.86
N PRO A 149 -6.65 -9.05 9.57
CA PRO A 149 -5.83 -10.02 10.27
C PRO A 149 -4.33 -9.78 10.10
N LEU A 150 -3.86 -9.41 8.91
CA LEU A 150 -2.44 -9.13 8.69
C LEU A 150 -1.99 -7.88 9.47
N ALA A 151 -2.83 -6.83 9.50
CA ALA A 151 -2.57 -5.64 10.33
C ALA A 151 -2.49 -6.02 11.82
N HIS A 152 -3.34 -6.92 12.29
CA HIS A 152 -3.26 -7.46 13.64
C HIS A 152 -1.95 -8.20 13.90
N MET A 153 -1.57 -9.12 13.01
CA MET A 153 -0.33 -9.89 13.14
C MET A 153 0.94 -9.04 13.17
N VAL A 154 0.92 -7.86 12.54
CA VAL A 154 2.09 -6.96 12.44
C VAL A 154 2.02 -5.80 13.44
N TRP A 155 0.83 -5.24 13.71
CA TRP A 155 0.66 -4.04 14.53
C TRP A 155 -0.28 -4.22 15.74
N GLY A 156 -0.71 -5.45 16.01
CA GLY A 156 -1.63 -5.77 17.11
C GLY A 156 -1.01 -5.65 18.52
N GLY A 157 0.28 -5.42 18.62
CA GLY A 157 1.00 -5.28 19.88
C GLY A 157 1.49 -6.61 20.46
N GLU A 158 1.56 -6.70 21.78
CA GLU A 158 2.04 -7.89 22.49
C GLU A 158 1.24 -9.14 22.11
N GLY A 159 1.94 -10.23 21.83
CA GLY A 159 1.36 -11.50 21.39
C GLY A 159 1.06 -11.61 19.91
N SER A 160 1.22 -10.54 19.11
CA SER A 160 1.00 -10.59 17.67
C SER A 160 2.00 -11.48 16.94
N PHE A 161 1.54 -12.22 15.91
CA PHE A 161 2.31 -13.32 15.34
C PHE A 161 3.59 -12.89 14.63
N ILE A 162 3.52 -11.84 13.79
CA ILE A 162 4.67 -11.42 12.96
C ILE A 162 5.61 -10.52 13.76
N SER A 163 5.09 -9.51 14.46
CA SER A 163 5.96 -8.53 15.11
C SER A 163 6.49 -9.00 16.46
N ASP A 164 5.71 -9.72 17.27
CA ASP A 164 6.14 -10.14 18.60
C ASP A 164 6.69 -11.57 18.60
N ILE A 165 5.95 -12.55 18.08
CA ILE A 165 6.38 -13.96 18.14
C ILE A 165 7.55 -14.22 17.17
N ILE A 166 7.48 -13.76 15.91
CA ILE A 166 8.59 -13.86 14.96
C ILE A 166 9.66 -12.79 15.23
N GLY A 167 9.24 -11.62 15.69
CA GLY A 167 10.11 -10.48 15.98
C GLY A 167 10.53 -9.74 14.72
N ALA A 168 9.69 -9.70 13.69
CA ALA A 168 9.91 -8.90 12.51
C ALA A 168 9.45 -7.44 12.75
N LEU A 169 10.11 -6.50 12.09
CA LEU A 169 9.85 -5.07 12.17
C LEU A 169 9.17 -4.58 10.89
N ASP A 170 8.06 -3.90 11.02
CA ASP A 170 7.40 -3.20 9.92
C ASP A 170 6.87 -1.86 10.42
N PHE A 171 7.66 -0.78 10.22
CA PHE A 171 7.37 0.53 10.76
C PHE A 171 6.07 1.12 10.24
N ALA A 172 5.84 1.01 8.93
CA ALA A 172 4.72 1.69 8.30
C ALA A 172 4.00 0.88 7.19
N GLY A 173 4.30 -0.42 7.00
CA GLY A 173 3.51 -1.25 6.10
C GLY A 173 4.26 -1.89 4.93
N GLY A 174 5.51 -2.30 5.15
CA GLY A 174 6.22 -3.14 4.19
C GLY A 174 5.46 -4.42 3.89
N ASP A 175 5.09 -5.15 4.94
CA ASP A 175 4.29 -6.38 4.86
C ASP A 175 2.80 -6.08 4.67
N VAL A 176 2.23 -5.25 5.57
CA VAL A 176 0.78 -5.02 5.64
C VAL A 176 0.24 -4.31 4.41
N VAL A 177 0.97 -3.34 3.87
CA VAL A 177 0.50 -2.51 2.75
C VAL A 177 1.11 -2.98 1.43
N HIS A 178 2.44 -3.02 1.33
CA HIS A 178 3.11 -3.14 0.03
C HIS A 178 3.20 -4.58 -0.45
N ILE A 179 3.65 -5.52 0.38
CA ILE A 179 3.72 -6.94 -0.01
C ILE A 179 2.31 -7.47 -0.23
N SER A 180 1.39 -7.21 0.70
CA SER A 180 0.02 -7.72 0.61
C SER A 180 -0.68 -7.23 -0.67
N SER A 181 -0.73 -5.91 -0.91
CA SER A 181 -1.42 -5.36 -2.09
C SER A 181 -0.73 -5.72 -3.41
N GLY A 182 0.60 -5.69 -3.44
CA GLY A 182 1.37 -6.05 -4.63
C GLY A 182 1.17 -7.51 -5.02
N LEU A 183 1.24 -8.43 -4.06
CA LEU A 183 1.02 -9.86 -4.30
C LEU A 183 -0.43 -10.16 -4.68
N THR A 184 -1.41 -9.55 -3.99
CA THR A 184 -2.83 -9.63 -4.36
C THR A 184 -3.03 -9.19 -5.82
N GLY A 185 -2.41 -8.08 -6.21
CA GLY A 185 -2.43 -7.60 -7.59
C GLY A 185 -1.88 -8.62 -8.57
N LEU A 186 -0.76 -9.27 -8.25
CA LEU A 186 -0.16 -10.33 -9.07
C LEU A 186 -1.11 -11.54 -9.21
N ILE A 187 -1.65 -12.04 -8.10
CA ILE A 187 -2.54 -13.20 -8.10
C ILE A 187 -3.77 -12.93 -8.97
N LEU A 188 -4.42 -11.79 -8.76
CA LEU A 188 -5.60 -11.42 -9.52
C LEU A 188 -5.28 -11.17 -11.00
N CYS A 189 -4.16 -10.55 -11.34
CA CYS A 189 -3.80 -10.35 -12.74
C CYS A 189 -3.50 -11.66 -13.47
N LEU A 190 -2.95 -12.66 -12.78
CA LEU A 190 -2.78 -14.01 -13.32
C LEU A 190 -4.13 -14.70 -13.57
N MET A 191 -5.09 -14.57 -12.66
CA MET A 191 -6.45 -15.13 -12.80
C MET A 191 -7.28 -14.45 -13.89
N LEU A 192 -7.09 -13.13 -14.09
CA LEU A 192 -7.74 -12.36 -15.15
C LEU A 192 -7.14 -12.66 -16.53
N GLY A 193 -5.88 -13.07 -16.58
CA GLY A 193 -5.14 -13.24 -17.82
C GLY A 193 -4.70 -11.93 -18.46
N ARG A 194 -4.08 -12.03 -19.63
CA ARG A 194 -3.48 -10.87 -20.34
C ARG A 194 -4.54 -9.99 -20.97
N ARG A 195 -4.33 -8.67 -20.98
CA ARG A 195 -5.16 -7.71 -21.72
C ARG A 195 -5.08 -7.97 -23.23
N ARG A 196 -6.14 -7.63 -23.93
CA ARG A 196 -6.19 -7.74 -25.38
C ARG A 196 -5.05 -6.92 -26.01
N GLY A 197 -4.21 -7.59 -26.81
CA GLY A 197 -3.06 -6.97 -27.45
C GLY A 197 -1.81 -6.86 -26.56
N PHE A 198 -1.76 -7.53 -25.41
CA PHE A 198 -0.54 -7.62 -24.58
C PHE A 198 0.64 -8.18 -25.42
N GLY A 199 1.77 -7.47 -25.37
CA GLY A 199 2.96 -7.80 -26.17
C GLY A 199 2.91 -7.40 -27.65
N MET A 200 1.73 -7.01 -28.17
CA MET A 200 1.57 -6.59 -29.57
C MET A 200 1.38 -5.08 -29.74
N VAL A 201 0.81 -4.41 -28.75
CA VAL A 201 0.59 -2.96 -28.77
C VAL A 201 1.24 -2.30 -27.56
N SER A 202 1.79 -1.10 -27.76
CA SER A 202 2.33 -0.29 -26.66
C SER A 202 1.19 0.33 -25.87
N TYR A 203 1.11 0.00 -24.57
CA TYR A 203 0.20 0.65 -23.62
C TYR A 203 0.84 1.92 -23.08
N ARG A 204 0.74 3.02 -23.84
CA ARG A 204 1.31 4.29 -23.39
C ARG A 204 0.38 4.99 -22.40
N PRO A 205 0.92 5.63 -21.35
CA PRO A 205 0.18 6.53 -20.48
C PRO A 205 -0.56 7.58 -21.31
N HIS A 206 -1.84 7.81 -21.02
CA HIS A 206 -2.60 8.80 -21.77
C HIS A 206 -2.35 10.23 -21.29
N ASN A 207 -1.94 10.42 -20.03
CA ASN A 207 -1.74 11.75 -19.43
C ASN A 207 -0.57 11.74 -18.43
N VAL A 208 0.63 12.00 -18.93
CA VAL A 208 1.85 12.04 -18.10
C VAL A 208 1.82 13.15 -17.03
N PRO A 209 1.27 14.37 -17.27
CA PRO A 209 1.03 15.34 -16.20
C PRO A 209 0.20 14.81 -15.03
N PHE A 210 -0.83 14.00 -15.28
CA PHE A 210 -1.61 13.35 -14.20
C PHE A 210 -0.77 12.33 -13.44
N VAL A 211 0.11 11.60 -14.11
CA VAL A 211 1.07 10.70 -13.45
C VAL A 211 1.95 11.48 -12.47
N ALA A 212 2.52 12.59 -12.92
CA ALA A 212 3.38 13.44 -12.08
C ALA A 212 2.61 14.09 -10.92
N LEU A 213 1.38 14.57 -11.16
CA LEU A 213 0.50 15.12 -10.12
C LEU A 213 0.19 14.05 -9.06
N GLY A 214 -0.22 12.85 -9.50
CA GLY A 214 -0.51 11.74 -8.60
C GLY A 214 0.70 11.30 -7.78
N ALA A 215 1.88 11.20 -8.42
CA ALA A 215 3.13 10.91 -7.73
C ALA A 215 3.49 11.98 -6.67
N GLY A 216 3.27 13.26 -6.99
CA GLY A 216 3.49 14.37 -6.04
C GLY A 216 2.54 14.33 -4.85
N LEU A 217 1.25 14.02 -5.06
CA LEU A 217 0.28 13.84 -3.99
C LEU A 217 0.61 12.63 -3.11
N LEU A 218 1.02 11.52 -3.72
CA LEU A 218 1.51 10.34 -2.99
C LEU A 218 2.75 10.69 -2.16
N TRP A 219 3.70 11.40 -2.74
CA TRP A 219 4.92 11.82 -2.04
C TRP A 219 4.60 12.66 -0.80
N PHE A 220 3.76 13.67 -0.98
CA PHE A 220 3.36 14.54 0.13
C PHE A 220 2.58 13.78 1.20
N GLY A 221 1.66 12.91 0.82
CA GLY A 221 0.92 12.04 1.74
C GLY A 221 1.82 11.07 2.51
N TRP A 222 2.93 10.64 1.91
CA TRP A 222 3.85 9.69 2.53
C TRP A 222 4.61 10.26 3.73
N PHE A 223 4.69 11.57 3.88
CA PHE A 223 5.20 12.18 5.11
C PHE A 223 4.31 11.85 6.30
N GLY A 224 2.99 11.89 6.11
CA GLY A 224 2.04 11.42 7.11
C GLY A 224 2.03 9.90 7.26
N PHE A 225 2.21 9.18 6.16
CA PHE A 225 2.24 7.72 6.15
C PHE A 225 3.39 7.17 7.01
N ASN A 226 4.62 7.56 6.72
CA ASN A 226 5.79 7.11 7.49
C ASN A 226 5.98 7.89 8.80
N GLY A 227 5.90 9.23 8.78
CA GLY A 227 6.08 10.03 9.99
C GLY A 227 5.00 9.76 11.04
N GLY A 228 3.73 9.62 10.60
CA GLY A 228 2.61 9.32 11.48
C GLY A 228 2.64 7.93 12.11
N SER A 229 3.38 6.98 11.51
CA SER A 229 3.52 5.62 12.05
C SER A 229 4.36 5.53 13.34
N GLU A 230 4.97 6.64 13.78
CA GLU A 230 5.54 6.77 15.11
C GLU A 230 4.47 7.03 16.18
N PHE A 231 3.26 7.43 15.76
CA PHE A 231 2.12 7.74 16.65
C PHE A 231 2.36 8.87 17.65
N LYS A 232 3.41 9.66 17.52
CA LYS A 232 3.74 10.84 18.35
C LYS A 232 4.65 11.80 17.58
N ALA A 233 4.68 13.06 18.01
CA ALA A 233 5.54 14.10 17.46
C ALA A 233 6.89 14.12 18.17
N ASP A 234 7.83 13.30 17.75
CA ASP A 234 9.16 13.20 18.35
C ASP A 234 10.29 13.10 17.31
N ALA A 235 11.50 12.79 17.79
CA ALA A 235 12.69 12.69 16.94
C ALA A 235 12.62 11.51 15.95
N VAL A 236 11.93 10.40 16.29
CA VAL A 236 11.78 9.25 15.40
C VAL A 236 10.82 9.58 14.27
N ALA A 237 9.72 10.29 14.55
CA ALA A 237 8.84 10.82 13.50
C ALA A 237 9.58 11.74 12.52
N ALA A 238 10.44 12.64 13.05
CA ALA A 238 11.26 13.51 12.22
C ALA A 238 12.29 12.72 11.38
N LEU A 239 12.90 11.68 11.95
CA LEU A 239 13.79 10.76 11.23
C LEU A 239 13.05 10.02 10.12
N ALA A 240 11.86 9.48 10.38
CA ALA A 240 11.05 8.80 9.40
C ALA A 240 10.68 9.71 8.21
N ILE A 241 10.36 10.98 8.46
CA ILE A 241 10.12 11.99 7.42
C ILE A 241 11.39 12.23 6.60
N LEU A 242 12.54 12.42 7.24
CA LEU A 242 13.82 12.64 6.55
C LEU A 242 14.18 11.43 5.68
N ASN A 243 14.07 10.23 6.21
CA ASN A 243 14.33 8.98 5.47
C ASN A 243 13.40 8.81 4.28
N THR A 244 12.13 9.20 4.41
CA THR A 244 11.13 9.19 3.34
C THR A 244 11.55 10.09 2.18
N VAL A 245 11.99 11.32 2.45
CA VAL A 245 12.52 12.23 1.42
C VAL A 245 13.79 11.67 0.78
N THR A 246 14.71 11.20 1.60
CA THR A 246 16.01 10.72 1.16
C THR A 246 15.88 9.52 0.23
N ALA A 247 15.12 8.48 0.63
CA ALA A 247 14.95 7.28 -0.18
C ALA A 247 14.16 7.54 -1.47
N SER A 248 13.13 8.39 -1.41
CA SER A 248 12.35 8.73 -2.62
C SER A 248 13.16 9.54 -3.63
N ALA A 249 13.95 10.50 -3.18
CA ALA A 249 14.85 11.26 -4.05
C ALA A 249 15.93 10.36 -4.66
N ALA A 250 16.53 9.47 -3.85
CA ALA A 250 17.52 8.49 -4.32
C ALA A 250 16.90 7.52 -5.34
N GLY A 251 15.69 7.02 -5.09
CA GLY A 251 14.95 6.16 -6.00
C GLY A 251 14.67 6.83 -7.34
N MET A 252 14.23 8.09 -7.31
CA MET A 252 14.02 8.89 -8.52
C MET A 252 15.30 9.01 -9.34
N VAL A 253 16.40 9.44 -8.73
CA VAL A 253 17.69 9.63 -9.42
C VAL A 253 18.21 8.30 -9.98
N SER A 254 18.12 7.23 -9.20
CA SER A 254 18.55 5.89 -9.61
C SER A 254 17.72 5.38 -10.80
N TRP A 255 16.39 5.58 -10.80
CA TRP A 255 15.53 5.19 -11.93
C TRP A 255 15.91 5.93 -13.22
N LEU A 256 16.08 7.26 -13.14
CA LEU A 256 16.51 8.07 -14.29
C LEU A 256 17.86 7.60 -14.85
N ALA A 257 18.79 7.22 -13.96
CA ALA A 257 20.08 6.66 -14.37
C ALA A 257 19.92 5.30 -15.09
N VAL A 258 19.07 4.40 -14.55
CA VAL A 258 18.76 3.11 -15.18
C VAL A 258 18.13 3.32 -16.57
N GLU A 259 17.13 4.21 -16.71
CA GLU A 259 16.55 4.53 -18.01
C GLU A 259 17.57 5.12 -18.98
N ARG A 260 18.44 6.01 -18.50
CA ARG A 260 19.50 6.59 -19.33
C ARG A 260 20.42 5.53 -19.94
N VAL A 261 20.75 4.49 -19.14
CA VAL A 261 21.62 3.40 -19.58
C VAL A 261 20.88 2.44 -20.54
N HIS A 262 19.64 2.05 -20.21
CA HIS A 262 18.91 1.02 -20.95
C HIS A 262 18.15 1.53 -22.19
N THR A 263 17.54 2.72 -22.09
CA THR A 263 16.68 3.27 -23.17
C THR A 263 17.28 4.50 -23.82
N GLY A 264 18.37 5.04 -23.25
CA GLY A 264 19.02 6.26 -23.71
C GLY A 264 18.33 7.58 -23.33
N ARG A 265 17.14 7.51 -22.71
CA ARG A 265 16.34 8.71 -22.37
C ARG A 265 15.62 8.55 -21.03
N PRO A 266 15.89 9.44 -20.06
CA PRO A 266 15.09 9.49 -18.84
C PRO A 266 13.68 10.04 -19.14
N THR A 267 12.68 9.56 -18.40
CA THR A 267 11.27 9.94 -18.58
C THR A 267 10.65 10.46 -17.29
N LEU A 268 9.61 11.31 -17.40
CA LEU A 268 8.86 11.78 -16.22
C LEU A 268 8.05 10.64 -15.57
N VAL A 269 7.58 9.67 -16.35
CA VAL A 269 6.94 8.46 -15.83
C VAL A 269 7.94 7.64 -15.02
N GLY A 270 9.15 7.44 -15.56
CA GLY A 270 10.24 6.75 -14.85
C GLY A 270 10.65 7.47 -13.56
N ALA A 271 10.81 8.81 -13.61
CA ALA A 271 11.06 9.60 -12.40
C ALA A 271 9.98 9.40 -11.34
N SER A 272 8.70 9.42 -11.75
CA SER A 272 7.55 9.21 -10.85
C SER A 272 7.51 7.79 -10.29
N THR A 273 7.82 6.78 -11.09
CA THR A 273 7.89 5.38 -10.65
C THR A 273 9.05 5.15 -9.69
N GLY A 274 10.24 5.69 -10.00
CA GLY A 274 11.41 5.60 -9.13
C GLY A 274 11.23 6.30 -7.78
N LEU A 275 10.53 7.45 -7.80
CA LEU A 275 10.10 8.14 -6.59
C LEU A 275 9.24 7.22 -5.72
N VAL A 276 8.17 6.63 -6.29
CA VAL A 276 7.27 5.72 -5.55
C VAL A 276 8.01 4.48 -5.07
N ALA A 277 8.89 3.87 -5.89
CA ALA A 277 9.69 2.74 -5.46
C ALA A 277 10.59 3.07 -4.24
N GLY A 278 11.19 4.27 -4.22
CA GLY A 278 11.95 4.78 -3.08
C GLY A 278 11.12 4.97 -1.82
N LEU A 279 9.87 5.44 -1.96
CA LEU A 279 8.91 5.54 -0.86
C LEU A 279 8.55 4.16 -0.30
N VAL A 280 8.29 3.19 -1.17
CA VAL A 280 7.94 1.83 -0.80
C VAL A 280 9.06 1.13 -0.03
N VAL A 281 10.30 1.18 -0.56
CA VAL A 281 11.43 0.42 0.02
C VAL A 281 11.81 0.89 1.42
N VAL A 282 11.66 2.18 1.72
CA VAL A 282 12.02 2.73 3.03
C VAL A 282 10.91 2.51 4.08
N THR A 283 9.67 2.29 3.64
CA THR A 283 8.49 2.21 4.51
C THR A 283 8.65 1.23 5.69
N PRO A 284 9.12 -0.02 5.53
CA PRO A 284 9.27 -0.93 6.68
C PRO A 284 10.36 -0.53 7.66
N GLY A 285 11.32 0.29 7.22
CA GLY A 285 12.46 0.73 8.03
C GLY A 285 12.51 2.22 8.34
N ALA A 286 11.48 3.00 7.97
CA ALA A 286 11.56 4.47 7.95
C ALA A 286 11.97 5.10 9.28
N GLY A 287 11.50 4.56 10.41
CA GLY A 287 11.88 4.99 11.76
C GLY A 287 13.06 4.24 12.36
N PHE A 288 13.59 3.21 11.68
CA PHE A 288 14.60 2.31 12.23
C PHE A 288 15.99 2.46 11.61
N VAL A 289 16.13 3.15 10.50
CA VAL A 289 17.40 3.25 9.76
C VAL A 289 17.95 4.66 9.79
N GLU A 290 19.26 4.79 9.63
CA GLU A 290 19.90 6.10 9.46
C GLU A 290 19.69 6.66 8.03
N PRO A 291 19.78 7.98 7.81
CA PRO A 291 19.56 8.60 6.50
C PRO A 291 20.49 8.09 5.39
N TRP A 292 21.74 7.70 5.70
CA TRP A 292 22.63 7.11 4.71
C TRP A 292 22.13 5.74 4.22
N ALA A 293 21.54 4.94 5.13
CA ALA A 293 20.95 3.64 4.78
C ALA A 293 19.68 3.85 3.93
N ALA A 294 18.83 4.82 4.27
CA ALA A 294 17.67 5.21 3.45
C ALA A 294 18.10 5.64 2.04
N LEU A 295 19.22 6.38 1.90
CA LEU A 295 19.81 6.72 0.60
C LEU A 295 20.17 5.46 -0.20
N VAL A 296 20.88 4.51 0.44
CA VAL A 296 21.28 3.24 -0.20
C VAL A 296 20.07 2.40 -0.60
N MET A 297 19.05 2.31 0.27
CA MET A 297 17.79 1.61 -0.02
C MET A 297 17.12 2.19 -1.28
N GLY A 298 17.00 3.52 -1.38
CA GLY A 298 16.46 4.21 -2.54
C GLY A 298 17.27 3.97 -3.83
N LEU A 299 18.61 3.97 -3.74
CA LEU A 299 19.46 3.69 -4.91
C LEU A 299 19.31 2.26 -5.42
N ILE A 300 19.13 1.28 -4.53
CA ILE A 300 19.04 -0.15 -4.87
C ILE A 300 17.65 -0.52 -5.42
N VAL A 301 16.57 0.06 -4.90
CA VAL A 301 15.22 -0.36 -5.27
C VAL A 301 14.90 -0.12 -6.74
N SER A 302 15.36 0.98 -7.32
CA SER A 302 15.01 1.34 -8.70
C SER A 302 15.52 0.36 -9.74
N PRO A 303 16.80 -0.07 -9.76
CA PRO A 303 17.23 -1.14 -10.67
C PRO A 303 16.48 -2.46 -10.44
N VAL A 304 16.16 -2.82 -9.19
CA VAL A 304 15.46 -4.07 -8.88
C VAL A 304 14.02 -4.02 -9.39
N CYS A 305 13.27 -2.96 -9.10
CA CYS A 305 11.90 -2.77 -9.60
C CYS A 305 11.88 -2.62 -11.13
N TYR A 306 12.84 -1.90 -11.71
CA TYR A 306 12.96 -1.78 -13.16
C TYR A 306 13.15 -3.15 -13.83
N LEU A 307 14.01 -4.01 -13.28
CA LEU A 307 14.19 -5.40 -13.78
C LEU A 307 12.89 -6.21 -13.62
N ALA A 308 12.17 -6.07 -12.52
CA ALA A 308 10.90 -6.76 -12.30
C ALA A 308 9.84 -6.34 -13.34
N ILE A 309 9.70 -5.05 -13.59
CA ILE A 309 8.70 -4.48 -14.50
C ILE A 309 9.04 -4.74 -15.97
N SER A 310 10.31 -4.59 -16.36
CA SER A 310 10.73 -4.67 -17.77
C SER A 310 11.09 -6.10 -18.20
N HIS A 311 11.71 -6.90 -17.34
CA HIS A 311 12.23 -8.24 -17.71
C HIS A 311 11.38 -9.38 -17.13
N LEU A 312 11.09 -9.41 -15.83
CA LEU A 312 10.33 -10.52 -15.23
C LEU A 312 8.91 -10.57 -15.76
N LYS A 313 8.23 -9.42 -15.84
CA LYS A 313 6.89 -9.30 -16.42
C LYS A 313 6.85 -9.87 -17.85
N THR A 314 7.82 -9.53 -18.68
CA THR A 314 7.91 -10.03 -20.06
C THR A 314 8.28 -11.51 -20.10
N LYS A 315 9.27 -11.93 -19.31
CA LYS A 315 9.76 -13.32 -19.28
C LYS A 315 8.69 -14.31 -18.83
N PHE A 316 7.96 -13.99 -17.77
CA PHE A 316 6.89 -14.84 -17.23
C PHE A 316 5.53 -14.56 -17.87
N GLY A 317 5.41 -13.47 -18.61
CA GLY A 317 4.23 -13.13 -19.41
C GLY A 317 2.99 -12.82 -18.57
N TYR A 318 3.14 -12.34 -17.34
CA TYR A 318 2.01 -11.83 -16.56
C TYR A 318 1.73 -10.37 -16.90
N ASP A 319 0.46 -9.99 -16.93
CA ASP A 319 0.04 -8.63 -17.30
C ASP A 319 -0.38 -7.82 -16.07
N ASP A 320 0.61 -7.46 -15.25
CA ASP A 320 0.46 -6.45 -14.20
C ASP A 320 0.27 -5.08 -14.87
N ALA A 321 -0.98 -4.60 -14.90
CA ALA A 321 -1.38 -3.54 -15.83
C ALA A 321 -0.66 -2.20 -15.61
N LEU A 322 -0.50 -1.78 -14.37
CA LEU A 322 0.14 -0.52 -13.97
C LEU A 322 1.31 -0.76 -13.01
N ASP A 323 1.91 -1.96 -13.08
CA ASP A 323 3.14 -2.33 -12.39
C ASP A 323 3.07 -2.29 -10.84
N ALA A 324 1.86 -2.53 -10.29
CA ALA A 324 1.65 -2.51 -8.84
C ALA A 324 2.48 -3.58 -8.10
N PHE A 325 2.51 -4.83 -8.61
CA PHE A 325 3.36 -5.86 -8.05
C PHE A 325 4.84 -5.53 -8.19
N GLY A 326 5.24 -5.07 -9.40
CA GLY A 326 6.64 -4.74 -9.66
C GLY A 326 7.20 -3.62 -8.78
N CYS A 327 6.35 -2.68 -8.37
CA CYS A 327 6.73 -1.57 -7.50
C CYS A 327 6.51 -1.91 -6.01
N HIS A 328 5.27 -2.31 -5.63
CA HIS A 328 4.91 -2.50 -4.23
C HIS A 328 5.31 -3.88 -3.69
N GLY A 329 5.02 -4.98 -4.42
CA GLY A 329 5.37 -6.33 -3.98
C GLY A 329 6.88 -6.52 -3.88
N ILE A 330 7.59 -6.24 -4.97
CA ILE A 330 9.07 -6.37 -5.01
C ILE A 330 9.74 -5.32 -4.13
N GLY A 331 9.30 -4.07 -4.17
CA GLY A 331 9.85 -2.99 -3.35
C GLY A 331 9.64 -3.23 -1.86
N GLY A 332 8.47 -3.75 -1.44
CA GLY A 332 8.17 -4.11 -0.05
C GLY A 332 9.03 -5.25 0.47
N ILE A 333 9.17 -6.35 -0.31
CA ILE A 333 10.06 -7.47 0.02
C ILE A 333 11.50 -6.97 0.21
N LEU A 334 12.00 -6.19 -0.74
CA LEU A 334 13.35 -5.63 -0.65
C LEU A 334 13.49 -4.73 0.58
N GLY A 335 12.49 -3.89 0.85
CA GLY A 335 12.47 -2.99 2.01
C GLY A 335 12.56 -3.74 3.34
N GLY A 336 11.76 -4.80 3.52
CA GLY A 336 11.81 -5.65 4.70
C GLY A 336 13.18 -6.30 4.90
N VAL A 337 13.78 -6.85 3.83
CA VAL A 337 15.13 -7.43 3.88
C VAL A 337 16.18 -6.36 4.24
N LEU A 338 16.12 -5.18 3.63
CA LEU A 338 17.07 -4.09 3.90
C LEU A 338 16.89 -3.51 5.31
N THR A 339 15.66 -3.52 5.86
CA THR A 339 15.44 -3.21 7.29
C THR A 339 16.18 -4.19 8.19
N GLY A 340 16.16 -5.49 7.89
CA GLY A 340 16.93 -6.49 8.60
C GLY A 340 18.45 -6.33 8.51
N LEU A 341 18.94 -5.62 7.49
CA LEU A 341 20.37 -5.28 7.36
C LEU A 341 20.74 -3.99 8.10
N PHE A 342 19.91 -2.94 8.00
CA PHE A 342 20.27 -1.56 8.36
C PHE A 342 19.54 -1.01 9.60
N CYS A 343 18.74 -1.79 10.31
CA CYS A 343 18.07 -1.34 11.52
C CYS A 343 19.08 -0.97 12.61
N VAL A 344 18.95 0.23 13.15
CA VAL A 344 19.73 0.70 14.31
C VAL A 344 19.14 0.04 15.57
N PRO A 345 19.95 -0.65 16.40
CA PRO A 345 19.43 -1.38 17.57
C PRO A 345 18.63 -0.52 18.55
N GLU A 346 19.07 0.71 18.76
CA GLU A 346 18.47 1.68 19.69
C GLU A 346 17.12 2.23 19.21
N LEU A 347 16.82 2.10 17.93
CA LEU A 347 15.54 2.52 17.32
C LEU A 347 14.53 1.35 17.22
N SER A 348 14.99 0.11 17.41
CA SER A 348 14.17 -1.07 17.30
C SER A 348 13.34 -1.31 18.56
N TRP A 349 12.03 -1.44 18.42
CA TRP A 349 11.15 -1.80 19.55
C TRP A 349 11.36 -3.25 20.06
N THR A 350 11.98 -4.13 19.27
CA THR A 350 12.37 -5.50 19.71
C THR A 350 13.75 -5.54 20.35
N GLY A 351 14.51 -4.44 20.32
CA GLY A 351 15.90 -4.40 20.77
C GLY A 351 16.87 -5.16 19.87
N LYS A 352 16.40 -5.80 18.77
CA LYS A 352 17.26 -6.46 17.79
C LYS A 352 17.74 -5.44 16.76
N GLY A 353 19.04 -5.41 16.49
CA GLY A 353 19.63 -4.55 15.47
C GLY A 353 19.89 -5.29 14.15
N GLY A 354 20.06 -4.51 13.08
CA GLY A 354 20.40 -5.01 11.76
C GLY A 354 21.81 -5.60 11.70
N LEU A 355 22.02 -6.48 10.73
CA LEU A 355 23.30 -7.20 10.53
C LEU A 355 24.51 -6.27 10.45
N PHE A 356 24.36 -5.09 9.83
CA PHE A 356 25.46 -4.11 9.67
C PHE A 356 25.94 -3.52 11.01
N TYR A 357 25.06 -3.41 12.02
CA TYR A 357 25.42 -2.83 13.32
C TYR A 357 25.83 -3.87 14.34
N THR A 358 25.20 -5.04 14.31
CA THR A 358 25.38 -6.05 15.37
C THR A 358 26.25 -7.22 14.95
N GLY A 359 26.39 -7.49 13.64
CA GLY A 359 26.95 -8.73 13.14
C GLY A 359 26.05 -9.96 13.36
N ASP A 360 24.86 -9.78 13.98
CA ASP A 360 23.89 -10.82 14.23
C ASP A 360 22.84 -10.89 13.13
N VAL A 361 22.55 -12.09 12.65
CA VAL A 361 21.57 -12.35 11.58
C VAL A 361 20.12 -12.48 12.10
N SER A 362 19.90 -12.44 13.41
CA SER A 362 18.61 -12.76 14.03
C SER A 362 17.46 -11.89 13.50
N LEU A 363 17.66 -10.56 13.40
CA LEU A 363 16.64 -9.67 12.84
C LEU A 363 16.42 -9.95 11.35
N LEU A 364 17.47 -10.16 10.58
CA LEU A 364 17.34 -10.48 9.15
C LEU A 364 16.54 -11.77 8.93
N ILE A 365 16.74 -12.79 9.77
CA ILE A 365 15.95 -14.02 9.74
C ILE A 365 14.49 -13.72 10.10
N SER A 366 14.24 -12.94 11.15
CA SER A 366 12.89 -12.52 11.53
C SER A 366 12.18 -11.79 10.39
N GLN A 367 12.84 -10.87 9.71
CA GLN A 367 12.29 -10.15 8.54
C GLN A 367 11.94 -11.12 7.40
N ILE A 368 12.85 -12.02 7.05
CA ILE A 368 12.59 -13.03 6.00
C ILE A 368 11.41 -13.93 6.37
N LEU A 369 11.32 -14.37 7.63
CA LEU A 369 10.20 -15.19 8.10
C LEU A 369 8.88 -14.41 8.07
N GLY A 370 8.85 -13.14 8.50
CA GLY A 370 7.68 -12.26 8.41
C GLY A 370 7.18 -12.14 6.96
N ILE A 371 8.11 -11.84 6.04
CA ILE A 371 7.82 -11.75 4.61
C ILE A 371 7.25 -13.08 4.07
N VAL A 372 7.87 -14.21 4.40
CA VAL A 372 7.40 -15.54 3.92
C VAL A 372 6.01 -15.84 4.45
N VAL A 373 5.74 -15.55 5.71
CA VAL A 373 4.41 -15.73 6.32
C VAL A 373 3.39 -14.83 5.64
N THR A 374 3.69 -13.55 5.44
CA THR A 374 2.83 -12.61 4.72
C THR A 374 2.51 -13.11 3.31
N VAL A 375 3.53 -13.52 2.55
CA VAL A 375 3.36 -14.08 1.20
C VAL A 375 2.48 -15.32 1.21
N ALA A 376 2.70 -16.24 2.16
CA ALA A 376 1.93 -17.48 2.25
C ALA A 376 0.44 -17.21 2.57
N ILE A 377 0.16 -16.35 3.55
CA ILE A 377 -1.20 -15.97 3.95
C ILE A 377 -1.93 -15.30 2.79
N VAL A 378 -1.32 -14.29 2.17
CA VAL A 378 -1.92 -13.57 1.04
C VAL A 378 -2.18 -14.51 -0.12
N LEU A 379 -1.20 -15.35 -0.49
CA LEU A 379 -1.35 -16.31 -1.59
C LEU A 379 -2.54 -17.26 -1.38
N VAL A 380 -2.62 -17.87 -0.21
CA VAL A 380 -3.66 -18.87 0.08
C VAL A 380 -5.04 -18.21 0.15
N LEU A 381 -5.17 -17.13 0.92
CA LEU A 381 -6.46 -16.48 1.12
C LEU A 381 -6.96 -15.80 -0.16
N ASP A 382 -6.09 -15.16 -0.92
CA ASP A 382 -6.48 -14.51 -2.18
C ASP A 382 -6.97 -15.51 -3.22
N LEU A 383 -6.32 -16.68 -3.35
CA LEU A 383 -6.79 -17.74 -4.25
C LEU A 383 -8.18 -18.23 -3.85
N VAL A 384 -8.43 -18.40 -2.55
CA VAL A 384 -9.76 -18.79 -2.05
C VAL A 384 -10.79 -17.71 -2.34
N ILE A 385 -10.52 -16.46 -1.94
CA ILE A 385 -11.45 -15.33 -2.14
C ILE A 385 -11.73 -15.12 -3.62
N ALA A 386 -10.70 -15.10 -4.44
CA ALA A 386 -10.85 -14.90 -5.89
C ALA A 386 -11.64 -16.03 -6.56
N THR A 387 -11.48 -17.27 -6.10
CA THR A 387 -12.25 -18.41 -6.58
C THR A 387 -13.73 -18.29 -6.21
N VAL A 388 -14.03 -17.89 -4.95
CA VAL A 388 -15.40 -17.67 -4.50
C VAL A 388 -16.04 -16.51 -5.27
N VAL A 389 -15.36 -15.37 -5.39
CA VAL A 389 -15.88 -14.22 -6.14
C VAL A 389 -16.06 -14.56 -7.62
N LYS A 390 -15.13 -15.32 -8.23
CA LYS A 390 -15.27 -15.79 -9.61
C LYS A 390 -16.55 -16.63 -9.79
N ALA A 391 -16.86 -17.50 -8.83
CA ALA A 391 -18.10 -18.29 -8.86
C ALA A 391 -19.36 -17.41 -8.75
N LEU A 392 -19.34 -16.40 -7.85
CA LEU A 392 -20.44 -15.44 -7.70
C LEU A 392 -20.67 -14.58 -8.97
N PHE A 393 -19.62 -14.33 -9.76
CA PHE A 393 -19.68 -13.56 -11.00
C PHE A 393 -19.72 -14.45 -12.26
N HIS A 394 -20.48 -15.55 -12.20
CA HIS A 394 -20.74 -16.45 -13.31
C HIS A 394 -19.47 -17.03 -13.97
N GLY A 395 -18.47 -17.34 -13.16
CA GLY A 395 -17.22 -17.98 -13.61
C GLY A 395 -16.18 -17.04 -14.20
N SER A 396 -16.39 -15.70 -14.20
CA SER A 396 -15.44 -14.74 -14.74
C SER A 396 -15.34 -13.45 -13.92
N LEU A 397 -14.13 -13.13 -13.47
CA LEU A 397 -13.81 -11.82 -12.90
C LEU A 397 -13.59 -10.75 -13.99
N ARG A 398 -13.35 -11.17 -15.23
CA ARG A 398 -13.01 -10.33 -16.36
C ARG A 398 -14.27 -9.92 -17.13
N VAL A 399 -14.26 -8.70 -17.68
CA VAL A 399 -15.26 -8.23 -18.63
C VAL A 399 -15.19 -8.98 -19.94
N ASP A 400 -16.24 -8.89 -20.75
CA ASP A 400 -16.26 -9.49 -22.08
C ASP A 400 -15.29 -8.78 -23.05
N GLU A 401 -14.88 -9.47 -24.11
CA GLU A 401 -13.94 -8.91 -25.09
C GLU A 401 -14.47 -7.66 -25.79
N ALA A 402 -15.78 -7.58 -26.01
CA ALA A 402 -16.42 -6.41 -26.59
C ALA A 402 -16.31 -5.18 -25.67
N ASP A 403 -16.53 -5.35 -24.37
CA ASP A 403 -16.39 -4.33 -23.36
C ASP A 403 -14.94 -3.85 -23.25
N GLU A 404 -13.98 -4.78 -23.21
CA GLU A 404 -12.56 -4.45 -23.21
C GLU A 404 -12.13 -3.68 -24.48
N ALA A 405 -12.72 -4.06 -25.63
CA ALA A 405 -12.47 -3.39 -26.90
C ALA A 405 -13.07 -1.97 -26.95
N LEU A 406 -14.28 -1.78 -26.43
CA LEU A 406 -14.94 -0.48 -26.31
C LEU A 406 -14.19 0.42 -25.34
N GLY A 407 -13.84 -0.10 -24.17
CA GLY A 407 -13.24 0.60 -23.04
C GLY A 407 -14.18 0.64 -21.84
N LEU A 408 -13.60 0.49 -20.64
CA LEU A 408 -14.38 0.27 -19.42
C LEU A 408 -15.09 1.54 -18.93
N ASP A 409 -14.64 2.73 -19.34
CA ASP A 409 -15.33 3.99 -19.03
C ASP A 409 -16.76 3.97 -19.61
N ALA A 410 -16.86 3.62 -20.89
CA ALA A 410 -18.16 3.57 -21.57
C ALA A 410 -18.94 2.30 -21.21
N SER A 411 -18.30 1.11 -21.21
CA SER A 411 -19.02 -0.16 -21.06
C SER A 411 -19.45 -0.45 -19.63
N GLN A 412 -18.70 -0.01 -18.63
CA GLN A 412 -19.02 -0.27 -17.21
C GLN A 412 -19.72 0.93 -16.53
N HIS A 413 -19.50 2.16 -17.00
CA HIS A 413 -19.93 3.37 -16.29
C HIS A 413 -20.76 4.33 -17.15
N GLY A 414 -20.78 4.13 -18.49
CA GLY A 414 -21.49 5.03 -19.39
C GLY A 414 -20.88 6.44 -19.47
N GLU A 415 -19.62 6.58 -19.07
CA GLU A 415 -18.92 7.87 -18.99
C GLU A 415 -17.75 7.95 -19.97
N SER A 416 -17.28 9.16 -20.23
CA SER A 416 -16.07 9.42 -20.99
C SER A 416 -15.23 10.48 -20.29
N ALA A 417 -13.94 10.18 -20.05
CA ALA A 417 -13.02 11.14 -19.44
C ALA A 417 -12.79 12.38 -20.32
N TYR A 418 -12.96 12.23 -21.63
CA TYR A 418 -12.77 13.29 -22.63
C TYR A 418 -13.89 13.23 -23.65
N PRO A 419 -15.09 13.71 -23.33
CA PRO A 419 -16.22 13.73 -24.26
C PRO A 419 -15.88 14.55 -25.50
N SER A 420 -16.35 14.11 -26.65
CA SER A 420 -16.22 14.88 -27.88
C SER A 420 -17.19 16.06 -27.82
N PHE A 421 -16.68 17.28 -27.94
CA PHE A 421 -17.53 18.45 -28.07
C PHE A 421 -18.21 18.41 -29.45
N SER A 422 -19.52 18.26 -29.48
CA SER A 422 -20.30 18.22 -30.72
C SER A 422 -20.82 19.61 -31.17
N GLY A 423 -20.63 20.62 -30.36
CA GLY A 423 -21.14 21.97 -30.60
C GLY A 423 -22.63 22.15 -30.39
N LEU A 424 -23.30 21.16 -29.77
CA LEU A 424 -24.73 21.14 -29.49
C LEU A 424 -25.07 21.08 -28.00
N ASP A 425 -24.06 21.09 -27.11
CA ASP A 425 -24.23 21.05 -25.66
C ASP A 425 -24.33 22.46 -25.07
#